data_969135d96653c68d631fae47d6edf2fc
#
_entry.id   969135d96653c68d631fae47d6edf2fc
#
_cell.length_a   1.000
_cell.length_b   1.000
_cell.length_c   1.000
_cell.angle_alpha   90.00
_cell.angle_beta   90.00
_cell.angle_gamma   90.00
#
_symmetry.space_group_name_H-M   'P 1'
#
loop_
_entity.id
_entity.type
_entity.pdbx_description
1 polymer ?
#
loop_
_entity_poly.entity_id
_entity_poly.type
_entity_poly.pdbx_seq_one_letter_code
_entity_poly.pdbx_strand_id
1 'polypeptide(L)'
;MCIRDRGGDHMTGYVQLPTFFDMPFLIIEDSTIRDPFEANPEEVQVLVDLENALTVLDAIGGCKFMGILLTAEDLTGLIAAATGWDFDVQEFRQSGERIFNLTRACCVREGMGREQDVLPGRLMSDPLPSGPAEGMVIDQETMEVMKDAYYEARGWDTLSGSPTPEKLRELALDPLAAELGV
;
A
#
# COMPACT_ATOMS: atom_id res chain seq x y z
N MET A 1 2.54 -9.77 0.97
CA MET A 1 1.65 -9.74 2.15
C MET A 1 2.28 -9.09 3.38
N CYS A 2 3.54 -9.28 3.63
CA CYS A 2 4.22 -8.90 4.86
C CYS A 2 4.58 -7.41 5.00
N ILE A 3 4.81 -6.71 3.90
CA ILE A 3 5.15 -5.28 3.89
C ILE A 3 3.94 -4.40 4.24
N ARG A 4 2.76 -4.98 4.12
CA ARG A 4 1.47 -4.35 4.41
C ARG A 4 1.22 -4.10 5.90
N ASP A 5 1.75 -4.99 6.75
CA ASP A 5 1.45 -4.96 8.18
C ASP A 5 2.43 -4.01 8.88
N ARG A 6 1.92 -2.86 9.32
CA ARG A 6 2.63 -1.85 10.08
C ARG A 6 2.15 -1.87 11.52
N GLY A 7 2.75 -2.71 12.34
CA GLY A 7 2.33 -2.84 13.72
C GLY A 7 0.87 -3.31 13.84
N GLY A 8 -0.01 -2.47 14.37
CA GLY A 8 -1.43 -2.78 14.55
C GLY A 8 -2.31 -2.64 13.30
N ASP A 9 -1.80 -2.06 12.22
CA ASP A 9 -2.57 -1.84 11.00
C ASP A 9 -2.33 -2.93 9.96
N HIS A 10 -3.20 -3.92 9.94
CA HIS A 10 -3.19 -5.03 8.98
C HIS A 10 -4.26 -4.90 7.89
N MET A 11 -5.03 -3.81 7.89
CA MET A 11 -6.20 -3.64 7.04
C MET A 11 -5.98 -2.66 5.88
N THR A 12 -4.81 -2.07 5.74
CA THR A 12 -4.56 -1.03 4.74
C THR A 12 -4.59 -1.58 3.31
N GLY A 13 -3.98 -2.71 3.05
CA GLY A 13 -3.76 -3.21 1.69
C GLY A 13 -4.80 -4.21 1.17
N TYR A 14 -5.40 -5.05 1.99
CA TYR A 14 -6.37 -6.09 1.58
C TYR A 14 -6.02 -6.85 0.30
N VAL A 15 -4.76 -7.21 0.11
CA VAL A 15 -4.21 -7.84 -1.11
C VAL A 15 -5.02 -9.06 -1.59
N GLN A 16 -5.73 -9.72 -0.69
CA GLN A 16 -6.54 -10.88 -1.01
C GLN A 16 -7.87 -10.52 -1.69
N LEU A 17 -8.37 -9.30 -1.55
CA LEU A 17 -9.69 -8.93 -2.09
C LEU A 17 -9.78 -9.13 -3.60
N PRO A 18 -8.81 -8.69 -4.43
CA PRO A 18 -8.87 -8.92 -5.87
C PRO A 18 -8.86 -10.40 -6.28
N THR A 19 -8.40 -11.30 -5.39
CA THR A 19 -8.41 -12.74 -5.63
C THR A 19 -9.82 -13.36 -5.49
N PHE A 20 -10.68 -12.74 -4.68
CA PHE A 20 -12.02 -13.26 -4.36
C PHE A 20 -13.15 -12.45 -5.00
N PHE A 21 -12.89 -11.19 -5.32
CA PHE A 21 -13.89 -10.24 -5.80
C PHE A 21 -13.37 -9.49 -7.00
N ASP A 22 -14.24 -9.24 -7.95
CA ASP A 22 -14.00 -8.20 -8.94
C ASP A 22 -14.00 -6.85 -8.24
N MET A 23 -12.96 -6.05 -8.48
CA MET A 23 -12.76 -4.77 -7.82
C MET A 23 -12.73 -3.65 -8.88
N PRO A 24 -13.90 -3.26 -9.43
CA PRO A 24 -13.97 -2.35 -10.57
C PRO A 24 -13.44 -0.94 -10.30
N PHE A 25 -13.25 -0.57 -9.03
CA PHE A 25 -12.60 0.71 -8.68
C PHE A 25 -11.08 0.67 -8.84
N LEU A 26 -10.49 -0.53 -8.92
CA LEU A 26 -9.07 -0.67 -9.19
C LEU A 26 -8.84 -0.48 -10.69
N ILE A 27 -8.15 0.59 -11.03
CA ILE A 27 -7.74 0.87 -12.40
C ILE A 27 -6.37 0.20 -12.61
N ILE A 28 -6.34 -1.11 -12.52
CA ILE A 28 -5.14 -1.93 -12.73
C ILE A 28 -5.45 -2.84 -13.91
N GLU A 29 -4.63 -2.76 -14.95
CA GLU A 29 -4.83 -3.55 -16.18
C GLU A 29 -4.68 -5.05 -15.93
N ASP A 30 -3.86 -5.45 -14.97
CA ASP A 30 -3.68 -6.83 -14.52
C ASP A 30 -3.59 -6.88 -12.99
N SER A 31 -4.71 -7.15 -12.33
CA SER A 31 -4.78 -7.32 -10.88
C SER A 31 -4.51 -8.75 -10.42
N THR A 32 -4.08 -9.64 -11.32
CA THR A 32 -3.89 -11.04 -11.03
C THR A 32 -2.64 -11.26 -10.20
N ILE A 33 -2.83 -11.49 -8.91
CA ILE A 33 -1.79 -12.06 -8.05
C ILE A 33 -1.68 -13.54 -8.41
N ARG A 34 -0.59 -13.92 -9.07
CA ARG A 34 -0.44 -15.26 -9.67
C ARG A 34 -0.29 -16.35 -8.64
N ASP A 35 0.54 -16.15 -7.64
CA ASP A 35 0.68 -17.05 -6.50
C ASP A 35 0.78 -16.25 -5.20
N PRO A 36 -0.24 -16.31 -4.33
CA PRO A 36 -0.22 -15.59 -3.07
C PRO A 36 0.83 -16.10 -2.08
N PHE A 37 1.50 -17.20 -2.38
CA PHE A 37 2.50 -17.82 -1.53
C PHE A 37 3.94 -17.56 -2.00
N GLU A 38 4.13 -17.07 -3.22
CA GLU A 38 5.43 -16.68 -3.74
C GLU A 38 5.71 -15.19 -3.50
N ALA A 39 6.96 -14.89 -3.19
CA ALA A 39 7.45 -13.51 -3.16
C ALA A 39 7.74 -13.08 -4.60
N ASN A 40 6.86 -12.27 -5.17
CA ASN A 40 7.03 -11.79 -6.53
C ASN A 40 7.17 -10.26 -6.53
N PRO A 41 8.41 -9.73 -6.68
CA PRO A 41 8.65 -8.30 -6.73
C PRO A 41 7.91 -7.58 -7.86
N GLU A 42 7.60 -8.28 -8.97
CA GLU A 42 6.87 -7.70 -10.11
C GLU A 42 5.40 -7.37 -9.77
N GLU A 43 4.84 -8.01 -8.74
CA GLU A 43 3.46 -7.80 -8.30
C GLU A 43 3.33 -6.69 -7.24
N VAL A 44 4.44 -6.12 -6.80
CA VAL A 44 4.45 -5.07 -5.78
C VAL A 44 3.66 -3.83 -6.22
N GLN A 45 3.68 -3.49 -7.51
CA GLN A 45 2.93 -2.35 -8.03
C GLN A 45 1.42 -2.52 -7.84
N VAL A 46 0.90 -3.73 -8.01
CA VAL A 46 -0.52 -4.03 -7.73
C VAL A 46 -0.88 -3.72 -6.28
N LEU A 47 0.01 -4.09 -5.34
CA LEU A 47 -0.18 -3.76 -3.92
C LEU A 47 -0.18 -2.25 -3.69
N VAL A 48 0.77 -1.52 -4.30
CA VAL A 48 0.87 -0.06 -4.18
C VAL A 48 -0.41 0.62 -4.67
N ASP A 49 -0.90 0.22 -5.84
CA ASP A 49 -2.12 0.80 -6.44
C ASP A 49 -3.36 0.49 -5.61
N LEU A 50 -3.46 -0.74 -5.10
CA LEU A 50 -4.55 -1.15 -4.21
C LEU A 50 -4.55 -0.35 -2.90
N GLU A 51 -3.40 -0.19 -2.26
CA GLU A 51 -3.27 0.60 -1.05
C GLU A 51 -3.63 2.06 -1.28
N ASN A 52 -3.21 2.65 -2.40
CA ASN A 52 -3.56 4.02 -2.77
C ASN A 52 -5.08 4.17 -2.93
N ALA A 53 -5.72 3.28 -3.68
CA ALA A 53 -7.15 3.32 -3.92
C ALA A 53 -7.97 3.13 -2.62
N LEU A 54 -7.60 2.15 -1.79
CA LEU A 54 -8.25 1.90 -0.51
C LEU A 54 -8.05 3.06 0.49
N THR A 55 -6.92 3.74 0.41
CA THR A 55 -6.63 4.91 1.26
C THR A 55 -7.57 6.08 0.96
N VAL A 56 -7.96 6.28 -0.30
CA VAL A 56 -8.97 7.31 -0.63
C VAL A 56 -10.32 6.95 -0.02
N LEU A 57 -10.74 5.67 -0.09
CA LEU A 57 -11.98 5.22 0.57
C LEU A 57 -11.95 5.48 2.08
N ASP A 58 -10.83 5.20 2.74
CA ASP A 58 -10.67 5.49 4.16
C ASP A 58 -10.76 7.00 4.44
N ALA A 59 -10.12 7.83 3.61
CA ALA A 59 -10.10 9.28 3.78
C ALA A 59 -11.47 9.94 3.65
N ILE A 60 -12.33 9.42 2.78
CA ILE A 60 -13.72 9.90 2.65
C ILE A 60 -14.69 9.27 3.65
N GLY A 61 -14.22 8.39 4.53
CA GLY A 61 -15.05 7.65 5.48
C GLY A 61 -15.88 6.54 4.83
N GLY A 62 -15.47 6.08 3.65
CA GLY A 62 -16.13 5.01 2.91
C GLY A 62 -15.75 3.62 3.44
N CYS A 63 -16.66 2.68 3.29
CA CYS A 63 -16.36 1.28 3.54
C CYS A 63 -15.52 0.70 2.37
N LYS A 64 -14.42 -0.01 2.64
CA LYS A 64 -13.58 -0.63 1.61
C LYS A 64 -14.34 -1.60 0.70
N PHE A 65 -15.41 -2.21 1.20
CA PHE A 65 -16.29 -3.06 0.38
C PHE A 65 -17.10 -2.28 -0.66
N MET A 66 -17.16 -0.95 -0.62
CA MET A 66 -17.73 -0.16 -1.71
C MET A 66 -16.96 -0.37 -3.02
N GLY A 67 -15.67 -0.64 -2.96
CA GLY A 67 -14.85 -0.94 -4.12
C GLY A 67 -15.22 -2.23 -4.88
N ILE A 68 -16.04 -3.10 -4.29
CA ILE A 68 -16.60 -4.28 -4.98
C ILE A 68 -17.77 -3.90 -5.89
N LEU A 69 -18.42 -2.77 -5.62
CA LEU A 69 -19.66 -2.37 -6.28
C LEU A 69 -19.51 -1.15 -7.19
N LEU A 70 -18.58 -0.25 -6.88
CA LEU A 70 -18.41 1.03 -7.55
C LEU A 70 -17.13 1.02 -8.40
N THR A 71 -17.20 1.69 -9.54
CA THR A 71 -16.02 1.98 -10.36
C THR A 71 -15.27 3.19 -9.79
N ALA A 72 -14.04 3.44 -10.28
CA ALA A 72 -13.33 4.66 -9.93
C ALA A 72 -14.06 5.91 -10.41
N GLU A 73 -14.70 5.85 -11.58
CA GLU A 73 -15.52 6.93 -12.13
C GLU A 73 -16.76 7.21 -11.25
N ASP A 74 -17.42 6.16 -10.72
CA ASP A 74 -18.53 6.34 -9.80
C ASP A 74 -18.07 7.05 -8.51
N LEU A 75 -16.93 6.64 -7.95
CA LEU A 75 -16.37 7.24 -6.75
C LEU A 75 -15.95 8.70 -6.97
N THR A 76 -15.25 8.97 -8.05
CA THR A 76 -14.83 10.34 -8.39
C THR A 76 -16.02 11.24 -8.66
N GLY A 77 -17.05 10.73 -9.36
CA GLY A 77 -18.30 11.44 -9.57
C GLY A 77 -19.03 11.79 -8.27
N LEU A 78 -19.07 10.87 -7.30
CA LEU A 78 -19.65 11.11 -5.99
C LEU A 78 -18.87 12.16 -5.19
N ILE A 79 -17.53 12.09 -5.21
CA ILE A 79 -16.66 13.06 -4.54
C ILE A 79 -16.84 14.45 -5.17
N ALA A 80 -16.80 14.55 -6.50
CA ALA A 80 -17.00 15.81 -7.21
C ALA A 80 -18.38 16.41 -6.92
N ALA A 81 -19.44 15.62 -6.92
CA ALA A 81 -20.79 16.08 -6.60
C ALA A 81 -20.94 16.57 -5.16
N ALA A 82 -20.26 15.92 -4.22
CA ALA A 82 -20.33 16.27 -2.79
C ALA A 82 -19.50 17.51 -2.43
N THR A 83 -18.34 17.68 -3.08
CA THR A 83 -17.37 18.74 -2.74
C THR A 83 -17.42 19.94 -3.68
N GLY A 84 -17.88 19.76 -4.90
CA GLY A 84 -17.77 20.74 -5.99
C GLY A 84 -16.35 20.82 -6.58
N TRP A 85 -15.46 19.91 -6.23
CA TRP A 85 -14.10 19.85 -6.77
C TRP A 85 -14.10 19.23 -8.18
N ASP A 86 -13.16 19.64 -9.00
CA ASP A 86 -12.82 18.97 -10.25
C ASP A 86 -11.95 17.76 -9.89
N PHE A 87 -12.61 16.63 -9.64
CA PHE A 87 -11.98 15.42 -9.09
C PHE A 87 -12.20 14.24 -10.04
N ASP A 88 -11.17 13.95 -10.80
CA ASP A 88 -11.16 12.86 -11.77
C ASP A 88 -10.39 11.63 -11.25
N VAL A 89 -10.26 10.61 -12.09
CA VAL A 89 -9.56 9.37 -11.79
C VAL A 89 -8.05 9.60 -11.55
N GLN A 90 -7.45 10.57 -12.22
CA GLN A 90 -6.05 10.90 -12.01
C GLN A 90 -5.84 11.54 -10.62
N GLU A 91 -6.72 12.48 -10.26
CA GLU A 91 -6.69 13.09 -8.92
C GLU A 91 -7.00 12.08 -7.82
N PHE A 92 -7.86 11.10 -8.09
CA PHE A 92 -8.13 9.98 -7.18
C PHE A 92 -6.84 9.20 -6.88
N ARG A 93 -6.10 8.79 -7.92
CA ARG A 93 -4.83 8.06 -7.77
C ARG A 93 -3.78 8.89 -7.02
N GLN A 94 -3.61 10.13 -7.43
CA GLN A 94 -2.63 11.03 -6.82
C GLN A 94 -2.96 11.35 -5.35
N SER A 95 -4.24 11.52 -5.04
CA SER A 95 -4.70 11.74 -3.67
C SER A 95 -4.41 10.55 -2.78
N GLY A 96 -4.67 9.33 -3.24
CA GLY A 96 -4.34 8.10 -2.51
C GLY A 96 -2.84 7.99 -2.21
N GLU A 97 -2.02 8.20 -3.23
CA GLU A 97 -0.57 8.19 -3.08
C GLU A 97 -0.08 9.27 -2.12
N ARG A 98 -0.62 10.49 -2.23
CA ARG A 98 -0.29 11.61 -1.34
C ARG A 98 -0.63 11.30 0.12
N ILE A 99 -1.82 10.80 0.41
CA ILE A 99 -2.26 10.46 1.77
C ILE A 99 -1.41 9.31 2.32
N PHE A 100 -1.11 8.31 1.52
CA PHE A 100 -0.30 7.17 1.94
C PHE A 100 1.14 7.59 2.30
N ASN A 101 1.76 8.44 1.48
CA ASN A 101 3.09 8.99 1.75
C ASN A 101 3.10 9.95 2.95
N LEU A 102 2.04 10.75 3.12
CA LEU A 102 1.88 11.57 4.33
C LEU A 102 1.81 10.70 5.59
N THR A 103 1.06 9.63 5.56
CA THR A 103 0.97 8.66 6.67
C THR A 103 2.34 8.06 6.97
N ARG A 104 3.09 7.65 5.94
CA ARG A 104 4.46 7.13 6.12
C ARG A 104 5.39 8.18 6.72
N ALA A 105 5.33 9.42 6.23
CA ALA A 105 6.12 10.52 6.76
C ALA A 105 5.85 10.75 8.26
N CYS A 106 4.59 10.71 8.68
CA CYS A 106 4.23 10.77 10.10
C CYS A 106 4.83 9.61 10.89
N CYS A 107 4.77 8.37 10.38
CA CYS A 107 5.38 7.20 11.02
C CYS A 107 6.89 7.37 11.17
N VAL A 108 7.58 7.83 10.12
CA VAL A 108 9.03 8.06 10.15
C VAL A 108 9.41 9.12 11.18
N ARG A 109 8.65 10.23 11.26
CA ARG A 109 8.84 11.27 12.28
C ARG A 109 8.75 10.71 13.71
N GLU A 110 7.87 9.75 13.93
CA GLU A 110 7.71 9.07 15.23
C GLU A 110 8.73 7.93 15.43
N GLY A 111 9.73 7.80 14.56
CA GLY A 111 10.83 6.83 14.67
C GLY A 111 10.53 5.45 14.07
N MET A 112 9.48 5.33 13.26
CA MET A 112 9.15 4.09 12.55
C MET A 112 9.78 4.09 11.16
N GLY A 113 10.88 3.38 11.00
CA GLY A 113 11.59 3.21 9.73
C GLY A 113 11.62 1.74 9.28
N ARG A 114 12.59 1.42 8.43
CA ARG A 114 12.78 0.07 7.89
C ARG A 114 12.92 -1.02 8.97
N GLU A 115 13.56 -0.70 10.09
CA GLU A 115 13.78 -1.66 11.17
C GLU A 115 12.47 -2.11 11.84
N GLN A 116 11.43 -1.27 11.80
CA GLN A 116 10.11 -1.57 12.35
C GLN A 116 9.19 -2.25 11.32
N ASP A 117 9.55 -2.24 10.04
CA ASP A 117 8.82 -2.92 8.97
C ASP A 117 9.21 -4.42 8.96
N VAL A 118 8.79 -5.13 10.00
CA VAL A 118 9.10 -6.55 10.23
C VAL A 118 7.83 -7.34 10.54
N LEU A 119 7.89 -8.64 10.25
CA LEU A 119 6.85 -9.56 10.67
C LEU A 119 7.11 -10.04 12.11
N PRO A 120 6.05 -10.44 12.83
CA PRO A 120 6.22 -11.22 14.05
C PRO A 120 7.13 -12.43 13.81
N GLY A 121 8.13 -12.64 14.68
CA GLY A 121 9.14 -13.68 14.51
C GLY A 121 8.57 -15.07 14.20
N ARG A 122 7.41 -15.40 14.77
CA ARG A 122 6.73 -16.67 14.51
C ARG A 122 6.38 -16.89 13.04
N LEU A 123 6.01 -15.82 12.31
CA LEU A 123 5.68 -15.92 10.87
C LEU A 123 6.93 -16.09 10.01
N MET A 124 8.11 -15.81 10.56
CA MET A 124 9.40 -15.92 9.90
C MET A 124 10.16 -17.21 10.26
N SER A 125 9.77 -17.89 11.34
CA SER A 125 10.49 -19.07 11.84
C SER A 125 9.68 -20.35 11.88
N ASP A 126 8.37 -20.26 12.07
CA ASP A 126 7.52 -21.44 12.27
C ASP A 126 6.82 -21.81 10.96
N PRO A 127 7.16 -22.95 10.34
CA PRO A 127 6.47 -23.41 9.14
C PRO A 127 4.98 -23.62 9.38
N LEU A 128 4.16 -23.33 8.38
CA LEU A 128 2.73 -23.61 8.45
C LEU A 128 2.49 -25.10 8.62
N PRO A 129 1.68 -25.52 9.61
CA PRO A 129 1.58 -26.93 10.00
C PRO A 129 0.72 -27.78 9.06
N SER A 130 -0.10 -27.15 8.22
CA SER A 130 -1.03 -27.86 7.30
C SER A 130 -1.69 -26.91 6.31
N GLY A 131 -2.33 -27.47 5.30
CA GLY A 131 -3.09 -26.74 4.27
C GLY A 131 -2.30 -26.51 3.00
N PRO A 132 -2.81 -25.68 2.04
CA PRO A 132 -2.15 -25.44 0.75
C PRO A 132 -0.75 -24.85 0.86
N ALA A 133 -0.43 -24.19 1.96
CA ALA A 133 0.85 -23.57 2.24
C ALA A 133 1.66 -24.33 3.32
N GLU A 134 1.40 -25.64 3.51
CA GLU A 134 2.12 -26.47 4.49
C GLU A 134 3.64 -26.39 4.27
N GLY A 135 4.38 -26.19 5.35
CA GLY A 135 5.84 -26.07 5.33
C GLY A 135 6.38 -24.71 4.90
N MET A 136 5.55 -23.79 4.43
CA MET A 136 6.01 -22.47 4.01
C MET A 136 6.31 -21.58 5.22
N VAL A 137 7.35 -20.79 5.05
CA VAL A 137 7.78 -19.73 5.97
C VAL A 137 8.30 -18.56 5.11
N ILE A 138 8.15 -17.36 5.62
CA ILE A 138 8.75 -16.18 4.97
C ILE A 138 10.08 -15.92 5.68
N ASP A 139 11.16 -16.33 5.06
CA ASP A 139 12.49 -16.11 5.60
C ASP A 139 12.93 -14.63 5.51
N GLN A 140 14.04 -14.34 6.20
CA GLN A 140 14.58 -12.98 6.27
C GLN A 140 15.00 -12.45 4.89
N GLU A 141 15.60 -13.29 4.04
CA GLU A 141 16.09 -12.90 2.71
C GLU A 141 14.91 -12.51 1.81
N THR A 142 13.88 -13.34 1.76
CA THR A 142 12.63 -13.07 1.05
C THR A 142 11.98 -11.76 1.54
N MET A 143 11.94 -11.55 2.85
CA MET A 143 11.36 -10.32 3.43
C MET A 143 12.14 -9.08 3.01
N GLU A 144 13.49 -9.12 3.00
CA GLU A 144 14.30 -7.96 2.60
C GLU A 144 14.13 -7.65 1.11
N VAL A 145 14.14 -8.67 0.23
CA VAL A 145 13.90 -8.48 -1.22
C VAL A 145 12.54 -7.82 -1.47
N MET A 146 11.50 -8.28 -0.79
CA MET A 146 10.16 -7.69 -0.94
C MET A 146 10.07 -6.27 -0.39
N LYS A 147 10.77 -5.96 0.71
CA LYS A 147 10.83 -4.58 1.24
C LYS A 147 11.52 -3.65 0.25
N ASP A 148 12.64 -4.06 -0.32
CA ASP A 148 13.36 -3.25 -1.31
C ASP A 148 12.47 -2.94 -2.50
N ALA A 149 11.86 -3.95 -3.11
CA ALA A 149 10.95 -3.78 -4.23
C ALA A 149 9.76 -2.84 -3.89
N TYR A 150 9.20 -2.98 -2.69
CA TYR A 150 8.10 -2.11 -2.24
C TYR A 150 8.55 -0.66 -2.04
N TYR A 151 9.72 -0.44 -1.42
CA TYR A 151 10.22 0.91 -1.21
C TYR A 151 10.57 1.60 -2.55
N GLU A 152 11.17 0.85 -3.48
CA GLU A 152 11.42 1.35 -4.83
C GLU A 152 10.12 1.76 -5.54
N ALA A 153 9.10 0.89 -5.51
CA ALA A 153 7.80 1.18 -6.11
C ALA A 153 7.08 2.38 -5.46
N ARG A 154 7.32 2.62 -4.15
CA ARG A 154 6.80 3.76 -3.41
C ARG A 154 7.60 5.05 -3.59
N GLY A 155 8.80 5.00 -4.17
CA GLY A 155 9.73 6.12 -4.22
C GLY A 155 10.31 6.45 -2.83
N TRP A 156 10.54 5.41 -2.01
CA TRP A 156 11.14 5.54 -0.69
C TRP A 156 12.60 5.12 -0.73
N ASP A 157 13.40 5.68 0.17
CA ASP A 157 14.78 5.27 0.37
C ASP A 157 14.84 3.83 0.93
N THR A 158 15.54 2.95 0.24
CA THR A 158 15.57 1.52 0.60
C THR A 158 16.31 1.25 1.92
N LEU A 159 17.19 2.13 2.37
CA LEU A 159 17.92 1.95 3.63
C LEU A 159 17.11 2.36 4.85
N SER A 160 16.39 3.45 4.75
CA SER A 160 15.62 4.02 5.87
C SER A 160 14.13 3.69 5.81
N GLY A 161 13.58 3.41 4.64
CA GLY A 161 12.15 3.28 4.39
C GLY A 161 11.40 4.61 4.44
N SER A 162 12.11 5.74 4.35
CA SER A 162 11.52 7.08 4.32
C SER A 162 11.14 7.49 2.91
N PRO A 163 10.03 8.23 2.70
CA PRO A 163 9.78 8.86 1.41
C PRO A 163 10.95 9.75 1.00
N THR A 164 11.38 9.65 -0.26
CA THR A 164 12.47 10.49 -0.77
C THR A 164 12.03 11.95 -0.93
N PRO A 165 12.96 12.92 -0.89
CA PRO A 165 12.64 14.33 -1.17
C PRO A 165 11.99 14.53 -2.53
N GLU A 166 12.39 13.74 -3.53
CA GLU A 166 11.83 13.75 -4.88
C GLU A 166 10.36 13.33 -4.86
N LYS A 167 10.05 12.22 -4.18
CA LYS A 167 8.68 11.71 -4.04
C LYS A 167 7.79 12.70 -3.27
N LEU A 168 8.29 13.29 -2.19
CA LEU A 168 7.55 14.29 -1.44
C LEU A 168 7.24 15.54 -2.30
N ARG A 169 8.20 15.96 -3.12
CA ARG A 169 8.02 17.11 -4.03
C ARG A 169 7.01 16.79 -5.14
N GLU A 170 7.09 15.60 -5.74
CA GLU A 170 6.13 15.10 -6.73
C GLU A 170 4.68 15.16 -6.21
N LEU A 171 4.50 14.86 -4.93
CA LEU A 171 3.19 14.82 -4.27
C LEU A 171 2.79 16.16 -3.61
N ALA A 172 3.54 17.25 -3.84
CA ALA A 172 3.34 18.55 -3.22
C ALA A 172 3.34 18.48 -1.67
N LEU A 173 4.23 17.66 -1.12
CA LEU A 173 4.48 17.47 0.31
C LEU A 173 5.85 18.02 0.74
N ASP A 174 6.40 18.99 0.00
CA ASP A 174 7.72 19.60 0.25
C ASP A 174 7.95 20.03 1.72
N PRO A 175 6.96 20.59 2.44
CA PRO A 175 7.17 20.99 3.83
C PRO A 175 7.60 19.84 4.74
N LEU A 176 7.19 18.60 4.40
CA LEU A 176 7.53 17.43 5.20
C LEU A 176 8.99 17.01 5.05
N ALA A 177 9.64 17.28 3.92
CA ALA A 177 11.04 16.95 3.72
C ALA A 177 11.92 17.62 4.80
N ALA A 178 11.64 18.89 5.11
CA ALA A 178 12.34 19.62 6.16
C ALA A 178 12.08 19.06 7.58
N GLU A 179 10.85 18.58 7.84
CA GLU A 179 10.49 17.98 9.13
C GLU A 179 11.12 16.60 9.32
N LEU A 180 11.28 15.83 8.24
CA LEU A 180 11.91 14.51 8.26
C LEU A 180 13.44 14.57 8.25
N GLY A 181 14.02 15.72 7.92
CA GLY A 181 15.47 15.88 7.79
C GLY A 181 16.05 15.23 6.54
N VAL A 182 15.27 15.14 5.46
CA VAL A 182 15.63 14.58 4.16
C VAL A 182 15.59 15.63 3.06
#